data_06d507fbc0f633aca8bb1b837cb780a6
#
_entry.id   06d507fbc0f633aca8bb1b837cb780a6
#
_cell.length_a   1.000
_cell.length_b   1.000
_cell.length_c   1.000
_cell.angle_alpha   90.00
_cell.angle_beta   90.00
_cell.angle_gamma   90.00
#
_symmetry.space_group_name_H-M   'P 1'
#
loop_
_entity.id
_entity.type
_entity.pdbx_description
1 polymer ?
#
loop_
_entity_poly.entity_id
_entity_poly.type
_entity_poly.pdbx_seq_one_letter_code
_entity_poly.pdbx_strand_id
1 'polypeptide(L)'
;YDVNNIRRMEEAGAGAVVLYSLFEEQIELAEIGYSNYYEQHRDELLEALRHVAEMKEYNQGAGSYLAHLYQVKHATAMPVIASLNGYYSSGWIRYARLIEAAGADALELNIYYLATKPTITGAEVEQMYVDLVRDIKQSVRIPIAVKLNPYFSAVANISRRLVGAGARGLVLFNRFYQPDFDIENRAIVPSLDLSTPSEL
;
A
#
# COMPACT_ATOMS: atom_id res chain seq x y z
N TYR A 1 6.30 1.14 14.52
CA TYR A 1 5.13 1.60 15.27
C TYR A 1 5.06 0.81 16.56
N ASP A 2 5.08 1.52 17.71
CA ASP A 2 5.04 0.91 19.03
C ASP A 2 3.58 0.57 19.41
N VAL A 3 3.36 -0.65 19.87
CA VAL A 3 2.06 -1.11 20.38
C VAL A 3 1.53 -0.19 21.50
N ASN A 4 2.43 0.38 22.33
CA ASN A 4 2.04 1.34 23.36
C ASN A 4 1.45 2.63 22.79
N ASN A 5 1.93 3.10 21.64
CA ASN A 5 1.33 4.27 20.99
C ASN A 5 -0.09 3.96 20.50
N ILE A 6 -0.36 2.75 20.02
CA ILE A 6 -1.69 2.33 19.60
C ILE A 6 -2.65 2.27 20.79
N ARG A 7 -2.20 1.75 21.95
CA ARG A 7 -2.98 1.79 23.19
C ARG A 7 -3.33 3.22 23.63
N ARG A 8 -2.35 4.13 23.53
CA ARG A 8 -2.59 5.56 23.84
C ARG A 8 -3.58 6.21 22.89
N MET A 9 -3.61 5.80 21.62
CA MET A 9 -4.64 6.25 20.66
C MET A 9 -6.02 5.74 21.07
N GLU A 10 -6.14 4.48 21.48
CA GLU A 10 -7.38 3.89 21.98
C GLU A 10 -7.87 4.62 23.23
N GLU A 11 -6.99 4.85 24.21
CA GLU A 11 -7.27 5.62 25.44
C GLU A 11 -7.72 7.06 25.15
N ALA A 12 -7.20 7.65 24.06
CA ALA A 12 -7.61 8.97 23.58
C ALA A 12 -8.92 8.96 22.79
N GLY A 13 -9.57 7.80 22.61
CA GLY A 13 -10.87 7.65 21.97
C GLY A 13 -10.81 7.43 20.46
N ALA A 14 -9.70 6.97 19.89
CA ALA A 14 -9.64 6.58 18.48
C ALA A 14 -10.60 5.43 18.21
N GLY A 15 -11.39 5.54 17.12
CA GLY A 15 -12.38 4.53 16.74
C GLY A 15 -11.80 3.34 15.97
N ALA A 16 -10.63 3.49 15.36
CA ALA A 16 -9.89 2.46 14.63
C ALA A 16 -8.46 2.91 14.39
N VAL A 17 -7.57 1.98 14.07
CA VAL A 17 -6.21 2.29 13.62
C VAL A 17 -5.92 1.64 12.27
N VAL A 18 -5.29 2.39 11.36
CA VAL A 18 -4.71 1.86 10.12
C VAL A 18 -3.21 1.70 10.35
N LEU A 19 -2.71 0.48 10.16
CA LEU A 19 -1.27 0.22 10.26
C LEU A 19 -0.54 0.77 9.01
N TYR A 20 0.79 0.91 9.13
CA TYR A 20 1.61 1.22 7.95
C TYR A 20 1.43 0.16 6.86
N SER A 21 1.61 0.56 5.60
CA SER A 21 1.45 -0.37 4.49
C SER A 21 2.60 -1.39 4.43
N LEU A 22 2.26 -2.64 4.19
CA LEU A 22 3.19 -3.63 3.71
C LEU A 22 3.34 -3.43 2.20
N PHE A 23 4.57 -3.23 1.74
CA PHE A 23 4.87 -2.96 0.35
C PHE A 23 5.09 -4.27 -0.43
N GLU A 24 4.64 -4.29 -1.69
CA GLU A 24 4.77 -5.44 -2.59
C GLU A 24 6.24 -5.87 -2.77
N GLU A 25 7.14 -4.90 -2.88
CA GLU A 25 8.59 -5.16 -2.98
C GLU A 25 9.15 -5.88 -1.74
N GLN A 26 8.60 -5.61 -0.56
CA GLN A 26 8.98 -6.33 0.67
C GLN A 26 8.47 -7.77 0.66
N ILE A 27 7.33 -8.00 0.00
CA ILE A 27 6.74 -9.32 -0.19
C ILE A 27 7.60 -10.13 -1.17
N GLU A 28 7.92 -9.56 -2.33
CA GLU A 28 8.72 -10.22 -3.35
C GLU A 28 10.11 -10.56 -2.85
N LEU A 29 10.78 -9.64 -2.14
CA LEU A 29 12.09 -9.90 -1.53
C LEU A 29 12.04 -11.03 -0.49
N ALA A 30 10.94 -11.20 0.22
CA ALA A 30 10.75 -12.30 1.17
C ALA A 30 10.47 -13.65 0.47
N GLU A 31 9.83 -13.64 -0.71
CA GLU A 31 9.47 -14.86 -1.46
C GLU A 31 10.61 -15.41 -2.33
N ILE A 32 11.42 -14.54 -2.91
CA ILE A 32 12.44 -14.93 -3.91
C ILE A 32 13.73 -15.43 -3.25
N GLY A 33 13.86 -15.34 -1.92
CA GLY A 33 15.09 -15.72 -1.24
C GLY A 33 16.31 -15.17 -1.98
N TYR A 34 17.01 -14.27 -1.41
CA TYR A 34 18.11 -13.39 -1.85
C TYR A 34 18.99 -13.83 -3.07
N SER A 35 18.97 -15.10 -3.52
CA SER A 35 19.97 -15.60 -4.45
C SER A 35 19.61 -15.49 -5.94
N ASN A 36 18.36 -15.68 -6.35
CA ASN A 36 18.03 -15.75 -7.79
C ASN A 36 17.65 -14.39 -8.43
N TYR A 37 17.06 -13.48 -7.66
CA TYR A 37 16.68 -12.15 -8.16
C TYR A 37 17.89 -11.23 -8.30
N TYR A 38 18.87 -11.39 -7.41
CA TYR A 38 20.10 -10.58 -7.38
C TYR A 38 20.98 -10.73 -8.63
N GLU A 39 20.97 -11.91 -9.26
CA GLU A 39 21.80 -12.15 -10.44
C GLU A 39 21.18 -11.60 -11.74
N GLN A 40 19.86 -11.49 -11.83
CA GLN A 40 19.18 -11.09 -13.06
C GLN A 40 18.86 -9.60 -13.14
N HIS A 41 18.73 -8.87 -12.02
CA HIS A 41 18.28 -7.47 -11.96
C HIS A 41 19.16 -6.62 -11.04
N ARG A 42 20.44 -6.92 -10.99
CA ARG A 42 21.41 -6.37 -10.05
C ARG A 42 21.42 -4.83 -9.98
N ASP A 43 21.38 -4.17 -11.13
CA ASP A 43 21.54 -2.72 -11.21
C ASP A 43 20.22 -1.99 -10.86
N GLU A 44 19.09 -2.49 -11.31
CA GLU A 44 17.76 -1.96 -10.98
C GLU A 44 17.42 -2.20 -9.50
N LEU A 45 17.81 -3.36 -8.96
CA LEU A 45 17.63 -3.71 -7.56
C LEU A 45 18.53 -2.86 -6.65
N LEU A 46 19.76 -2.58 -7.05
CA LEU A 46 20.68 -1.72 -6.28
C LEU A 46 20.17 -0.29 -6.18
N GLU A 47 19.50 0.23 -7.21
CA GLU A 47 18.87 1.54 -7.18
C GLU A 47 17.62 1.56 -6.30
N ALA A 48 16.77 0.55 -6.41
CA ALA A 48 15.62 0.35 -5.53
C ALA A 48 16.04 0.12 -4.06
N LEU A 49 17.08 -0.68 -3.82
CA LEU A 49 17.61 -0.94 -2.47
C LEU A 49 18.31 0.29 -1.86
N ARG A 50 18.88 1.20 -2.65
CA ARG A 50 19.39 2.49 -2.13
C ARG A 50 18.24 3.31 -1.60
N HIS A 51 17.12 3.42 -2.31
CA HIS A 51 15.91 4.11 -1.85
C HIS A 51 15.31 3.46 -0.59
N VAL A 52 15.28 2.11 -0.55
CA VAL A 52 14.78 1.35 0.60
C VAL A 52 15.76 1.38 1.79
N ALA A 53 17.09 1.42 1.52
CA ALA A 53 18.11 1.48 2.58
C ALA A 53 18.18 2.85 3.28
N GLU A 54 17.78 3.93 2.62
CA GLU A 54 17.60 5.24 3.24
C GLU A 54 16.39 5.27 4.18
N MET A 55 15.44 4.36 4.00
CA MET A 55 14.28 4.13 4.87
C MET A 55 14.59 3.09 5.97
N LYS A 56 15.75 3.18 6.64
CA LYS A 56 16.28 2.18 7.59
C LYS A 56 15.35 1.78 8.75
N GLU A 57 14.33 2.54 9.04
CA GLU A 57 13.32 2.22 10.07
C GLU A 57 12.13 1.38 9.56
N TYR A 58 11.97 1.22 8.24
CA TYR A 58 10.82 0.54 7.62
C TYR A 58 11.09 -0.89 7.14
N ASN A 59 12.32 -1.37 7.27
CA ASN A 59 12.75 -2.65 6.67
C ASN A 59 12.43 -3.85 7.58
N GLN A 60 11.17 -3.97 7.99
CA GLN A 60 10.65 -5.19 8.60
C GLN A 60 10.01 -6.01 7.48
N GLY A 61 10.56 -7.19 7.19
CA GLY A 61 10.01 -8.09 6.18
C GLY A 61 8.55 -8.49 6.47
N ALA A 62 7.86 -9.06 5.48
CA ALA A 62 6.45 -9.40 5.57
C ALA A 62 6.06 -10.24 6.80
N GLY A 63 6.96 -11.10 7.28
CA GLY A 63 6.75 -11.90 8.50
C GLY A 63 6.67 -11.05 9.77
N SER A 64 7.49 -10.01 9.90
CA SER A 64 7.45 -9.10 11.05
C SER A 64 6.22 -8.19 11.01
N TYR A 65 5.73 -7.82 9.82
CA TYR A 65 4.46 -7.10 9.68
C TYR A 65 3.27 -7.91 10.23
N LEU A 66 3.18 -9.19 9.87
CA LEU A 66 2.12 -10.07 10.37
C LEU A 66 2.21 -10.31 11.88
N ALA A 67 3.44 -10.47 12.40
CA ALA A 67 3.67 -10.58 13.84
C ALA A 67 3.27 -9.30 14.57
N HIS A 68 3.59 -8.13 14.02
CA HIS A 68 3.18 -6.84 14.58
C HIS A 68 1.66 -6.68 14.56
N LEU A 69 1.00 -6.99 13.46
CA LEU A 69 -0.46 -6.98 13.36
C LEU A 69 -1.10 -7.87 14.43
N TYR A 70 -0.58 -9.09 14.61
CA TYR A 70 -1.05 -10.01 15.65
C TYR A 70 -0.89 -9.41 17.05
N GLN A 71 0.28 -8.82 17.35
CA GLN A 71 0.54 -8.18 18.65
C GLN A 71 -0.42 -7.00 18.90
N VAL A 72 -0.66 -6.16 17.89
CA VAL A 72 -1.59 -5.04 17.98
C VAL A 72 -3.00 -5.53 18.28
N LYS A 73 -3.47 -6.55 17.54
CA LYS A 73 -4.80 -7.13 17.76
C LYS A 73 -5.02 -7.69 19.17
N HIS A 74 -3.97 -8.20 19.80
CA HIS A 74 -4.04 -8.71 21.17
C HIS A 74 -3.84 -7.60 22.23
N ALA A 75 -3.41 -6.41 21.82
CA ALA A 75 -3.12 -5.31 22.71
C ALA A 75 -4.23 -4.26 22.80
N THR A 76 -5.20 -4.24 21.86
CA THR A 76 -6.28 -3.27 21.76
C THR A 76 -7.60 -3.96 21.42
N ALA A 77 -8.72 -3.40 21.90
CA ALA A 77 -10.08 -3.77 21.49
C ALA A 77 -10.55 -2.98 20.25
N MET A 78 -9.82 -1.92 19.90
CA MET A 78 -10.09 -1.08 18.75
C MET A 78 -9.93 -1.86 17.44
N PRO A 79 -10.78 -1.63 16.42
CA PRO A 79 -10.60 -2.20 15.09
C PRO A 79 -9.22 -1.87 14.50
N VAL A 80 -8.52 -2.89 13.98
CA VAL A 80 -7.21 -2.77 13.36
C VAL A 80 -7.33 -3.04 11.86
N ILE A 81 -6.98 -2.04 11.07
CA ILE A 81 -7.01 -2.08 9.62
C ILE A 81 -5.57 -2.27 9.13
N ALA A 82 -5.30 -3.40 8.49
CA ALA A 82 -4.01 -3.61 7.83
C ALA A 82 -3.98 -2.90 6.47
N SER A 83 -2.81 -2.53 5.98
CA SER A 83 -2.66 -1.86 4.69
C SER A 83 -1.66 -2.60 3.80
N LEU A 84 -2.02 -2.82 2.53
CA LEU A 84 -1.16 -3.33 1.46
C LEU A 84 -0.91 -2.24 0.42
N ASN A 85 0.34 -2.10 -0.01
CA ASN A 85 0.73 -1.16 -1.06
C ASN A 85 1.37 -1.91 -2.23
N GLY A 86 0.92 -1.60 -3.45
CA GLY A 86 1.40 -2.16 -4.70
C GLY A 86 0.34 -2.13 -5.79
N TYR A 87 0.49 -2.96 -6.85
CA TYR A 87 -0.45 -3.01 -7.97
C TYR A 87 -0.50 -4.37 -8.71
N TYR A 88 0.30 -5.37 -8.31
CA TYR A 88 0.25 -6.72 -8.89
C TYR A 88 -0.59 -7.68 -8.05
N SER A 89 -1.41 -8.49 -8.70
CA SER A 89 -2.39 -9.34 -8.03
C SER A 89 -1.83 -10.60 -7.37
N SER A 90 -0.72 -11.16 -7.86
CA SER A 90 -0.28 -12.51 -7.48
C SER A 90 0.17 -12.64 -6.01
N GLY A 91 0.96 -11.71 -5.51
CA GLY A 91 1.39 -11.68 -4.10
C GLY A 91 0.28 -11.21 -3.15
N TRP A 92 -0.57 -10.29 -3.59
CA TRP A 92 -1.58 -9.65 -2.75
C TRP A 92 -2.65 -10.58 -2.23
N ILE A 93 -3.11 -11.53 -3.04
CA ILE A 93 -4.13 -12.52 -2.63
C ILE A 93 -3.63 -13.35 -1.45
N ARG A 94 -2.38 -13.80 -1.52
CA ARG A 94 -1.77 -14.56 -0.44
C ARG A 94 -1.65 -13.74 0.84
N TYR A 95 -1.12 -12.53 0.73
CA TYR A 95 -0.93 -11.67 1.90
C TYR A 95 -2.24 -11.14 2.46
N ALA A 96 -3.25 -10.87 1.65
CA ALA A 96 -4.59 -10.55 2.14
C ALA A 96 -5.16 -11.66 3.04
N ARG A 97 -4.97 -12.93 2.65
CA ARG A 97 -5.36 -14.09 3.48
C ARG A 97 -4.55 -14.20 4.77
N LEU A 98 -3.24 -13.96 4.70
CA LEU A 98 -2.38 -13.98 5.89
C LEU A 98 -2.74 -12.85 6.87
N ILE A 99 -3.04 -11.67 6.36
CA ILE A 99 -3.52 -10.51 7.13
C ILE A 99 -4.85 -10.83 7.81
N GLU A 100 -5.81 -11.42 7.09
CA GLU A 100 -7.06 -11.87 7.68
C GLU A 100 -6.82 -12.93 8.77
N ALA A 101 -5.95 -13.92 8.51
CA ALA A 101 -5.59 -14.95 9.48
C ALA A 101 -4.86 -14.39 10.73
N ALA A 102 -4.09 -13.31 10.58
CA ALA A 102 -3.45 -12.60 11.68
C ALA A 102 -4.43 -11.74 12.50
N GLY A 103 -5.71 -11.67 12.09
CA GLY A 103 -6.80 -11.07 12.87
C GLY A 103 -7.13 -9.62 12.51
N ALA A 104 -6.72 -9.11 11.36
CA ALA A 104 -7.16 -7.79 10.89
C ALA A 104 -8.69 -7.71 10.79
N ASP A 105 -9.27 -6.59 11.21
CA ASP A 105 -10.71 -6.34 11.11
C ASP A 105 -11.11 -5.82 9.72
N ALA A 106 -10.17 -5.18 9.01
CA ALA A 106 -10.34 -4.71 7.63
C ALA A 106 -8.99 -4.65 6.92
N LEU A 107 -9.05 -4.52 5.60
CA LEU A 107 -7.88 -4.38 4.73
C LEU A 107 -7.99 -3.10 3.92
N GLU A 108 -6.99 -2.21 4.00
CA GLU A 108 -6.79 -1.10 3.10
C GLU A 108 -5.93 -1.55 1.92
N LEU A 109 -6.41 -1.37 0.71
CA LEU A 109 -5.65 -1.52 -0.53
C LEU A 109 -5.16 -0.15 -0.98
N ASN A 110 -3.88 0.11 -0.76
CA ASN A 110 -3.22 1.33 -1.24
C ASN A 110 -2.65 1.05 -2.63
N ILE A 111 -3.50 1.20 -3.67
CA ILE A 111 -3.13 0.92 -5.04
C ILE A 111 -2.45 2.15 -5.61
N TYR A 112 -1.14 2.03 -5.84
CA TYR A 112 -0.33 3.13 -6.35
C TYR A 112 0.32 2.73 -7.66
N TYR A 113 -0.36 3.06 -8.77
CA TYR A 113 0.14 2.78 -10.12
C TYR A 113 0.39 4.08 -10.88
N LEU A 114 1.61 4.25 -11.38
CA LEU A 114 1.98 5.33 -12.29
C LEU A 114 1.96 4.82 -13.72
N ALA A 115 1.02 5.31 -14.52
CA ALA A 115 0.88 4.96 -15.93
C ALA A 115 1.92 5.72 -16.78
N THR A 116 3.16 5.24 -16.78
CA THR A 116 4.27 5.87 -17.54
C THR A 116 4.35 5.41 -19.00
N LYS A 117 3.65 4.33 -19.36
CA LYS A 117 3.65 3.82 -20.74
C LYS A 117 2.60 4.56 -21.58
N PRO A 118 2.98 5.24 -22.69
CA PRO A 118 2.03 6.01 -23.48
C PRO A 118 0.98 5.17 -24.22
N THR A 119 1.15 3.84 -24.26
CA THR A 119 0.21 2.90 -24.85
C THR A 119 -0.91 2.45 -23.94
N ILE A 120 -0.82 2.73 -22.63
CA ILE A 120 -1.85 2.35 -21.66
C ILE A 120 -2.90 3.46 -21.57
N THR A 121 -4.14 3.09 -21.77
CA THR A 121 -5.29 4.01 -21.67
C THR A 121 -5.76 4.17 -20.22
N GLY A 122 -6.42 5.29 -19.92
CA GLY A 122 -7.05 5.48 -18.61
C GLY A 122 -8.08 4.41 -18.27
N ALA A 123 -8.81 3.89 -19.27
CA ALA A 123 -9.78 2.81 -19.08
C ALA A 123 -9.13 1.49 -18.65
N GLU A 124 -7.95 1.18 -19.19
CA GLU A 124 -7.18 0.00 -18.79
C GLU A 124 -6.62 0.15 -17.36
N VAL A 125 -6.15 1.33 -17.00
CA VAL A 125 -5.72 1.62 -15.62
C VAL A 125 -6.89 1.45 -14.65
N GLU A 126 -8.03 2.05 -14.93
CA GLU A 126 -9.23 1.90 -14.09
C GLU A 126 -9.68 0.44 -13.98
N GLN A 127 -9.63 -0.31 -15.09
CA GLN A 127 -10.01 -1.73 -15.10
C GLN A 127 -9.08 -2.56 -14.23
N MET A 128 -7.76 -2.29 -14.26
CA MET A 128 -6.78 -2.96 -13.40
C MET A 128 -7.12 -2.78 -11.91
N TYR A 129 -7.51 -1.57 -11.47
CA TYR A 129 -7.96 -1.35 -10.08
C TYR A 129 -9.20 -2.15 -9.73
N VAL A 130 -10.19 -2.18 -10.62
CA VAL A 130 -11.45 -2.91 -10.42
C VAL A 130 -11.21 -4.42 -10.32
N ASP A 131 -10.36 -4.98 -11.19
CA ASP A 131 -10.05 -6.40 -11.20
C ASP A 131 -9.27 -6.81 -9.95
N LEU A 132 -8.28 -6.04 -9.54
CA LEU A 132 -7.51 -6.28 -8.31
C LEU A 132 -8.44 -6.31 -7.08
N VAL A 133 -9.34 -5.34 -6.93
CA VAL A 133 -10.30 -5.32 -5.81
C VAL A 133 -11.21 -6.54 -5.83
N ARG A 134 -11.69 -6.95 -7.02
CA ARG A 134 -12.54 -8.13 -7.19
C ARG A 134 -11.82 -9.41 -6.77
N ASP A 135 -10.58 -9.59 -7.23
CA ASP A 135 -9.79 -10.78 -6.96
C ASP A 135 -9.47 -10.92 -5.46
N ILE A 136 -9.08 -9.82 -4.82
CA ILE A 136 -8.83 -9.82 -3.38
C ILE A 136 -10.13 -10.07 -2.62
N LYS A 137 -11.25 -9.44 -3.00
CA LYS A 137 -12.53 -9.65 -2.32
C LYS A 137 -13.03 -11.09 -2.39
N GLN A 138 -12.72 -11.80 -3.45
CA GLN A 138 -13.03 -13.25 -3.55
C GLN A 138 -12.16 -14.10 -2.61
N SER A 139 -11.01 -13.57 -2.17
CA SER A 139 -10.04 -14.32 -1.37
C SER A 139 -10.17 -14.08 0.14
N VAL A 140 -10.81 -12.99 0.58
CA VAL A 140 -10.99 -12.62 1.99
C VAL A 140 -12.43 -12.25 2.32
N ARG A 141 -12.80 -12.39 3.59
CA ARG A 141 -14.14 -12.07 4.11
C ARG A 141 -14.20 -10.68 4.73
N ILE A 142 -13.08 -10.21 5.30
CA ILE A 142 -12.98 -8.89 5.92
C ILE A 142 -13.33 -7.77 4.93
N PRO A 143 -13.86 -6.64 5.40
CA PRO A 143 -14.13 -5.49 4.55
C PRO A 143 -12.85 -4.92 3.95
N ILE A 144 -12.98 -4.40 2.72
CA ILE A 144 -11.88 -3.80 1.97
C ILE A 144 -12.17 -2.31 1.80
N ALA A 145 -11.21 -1.46 2.17
CA ALA A 145 -11.13 -0.06 1.80
C ALA A 145 -10.12 0.10 0.65
N VAL A 146 -10.39 0.97 -0.30
CA VAL A 146 -9.47 1.27 -1.42
C VAL A 146 -8.99 2.70 -1.29
N LYS A 147 -7.68 2.88 -1.19
CA LYS A 147 -7.06 4.19 -1.17
C LYS A 147 -6.64 4.59 -2.57
N LEU A 148 -7.15 5.75 -3.01
CA LEU A 148 -7.02 6.24 -4.36
C LEU A 148 -6.10 7.46 -4.43
N ASN A 149 -5.46 7.65 -5.57
CA ASN A 149 -4.89 8.93 -5.95
C ASN A 149 -5.98 9.84 -6.56
N PRO A 150 -5.79 11.15 -6.65
CA PRO A 150 -6.78 12.08 -7.18
C PRO A 150 -6.81 12.15 -8.72
N TYR A 151 -5.95 11.44 -9.44
CA TYR A 151 -5.68 11.63 -10.87
C TYR A 151 -6.57 10.83 -11.82
N PHE A 152 -7.70 10.34 -11.36
CA PHE A 152 -8.69 9.72 -12.25
C PHE A 152 -9.50 10.80 -12.97
N SER A 153 -9.74 10.62 -14.27
CA SER A 153 -10.56 11.54 -15.08
C SER A 153 -12.01 11.61 -14.61
N ALA A 154 -12.53 10.57 -13.95
CA ALA A 154 -13.90 10.47 -13.46
C ALA A 154 -13.95 9.75 -12.11
N VAL A 155 -13.53 10.43 -11.03
CA VAL A 155 -13.43 9.87 -9.66
C VAL A 155 -14.74 9.22 -9.19
N ALA A 156 -15.89 9.86 -9.43
CA ALA A 156 -17.18 9.30 -9.05
C ALA A 156 -17.52 8.01 -9.80
N ASN A 157 -17.10 7.88 -11.05
CA ASN A 157 -17.34 6.67 -11.84
C ASN A 157 -16.46 5.51 -11.35
N ILE A 158 -15.15 5.73 -11.21
CA ILE A 158 -14.24 4.69 -10.70
C ILE A 158 -14.64 4.26 -9.27
N SER A 159 -15.03 5.19 -8.40
CA SER A 159 -15.52 4.90 -7.05
C SER A 159 -16.72 3.95 -7.09
N ARG A 160 -17.71 4.20 -7.93
CA ARG A 160 -18.87 3.31 -8.11
C ARG A 160 -18.47 1.94 -8.62
N ARG A 161 -17.51 1.85 -9.55
CA ARG A 161 -17.01 0.58 -10.10
C ARG A 161 -16.27 -0.23 -9.02
N LEU A 162 -15.47 0.40 -8.17
CA LEU A 162 -14.77 -0.24 -7.05
C LEU A 162 -15.75 -0.77 -6.00
N VAL A 163 -16.79 0.00 -5.65
CA VAL A 163 -17.87 -0.48 -4.77
C VAL A 163 -18.57 -1.70 -5.39
N GLY A 164 -18.85 -1.67 -6.70
CA GLY A 164 -19.40 -2.81 -7.44
C GLY A 164 -18.47 -4.03 -7.47
N ALA A 165 -17.14 -3.84 -7.40
CA ALA A 165 -16.15 -4.90 -7.30
C ALA A 165 -16.03 -5.47 -5.87
N GLY A 166 -16.61 -4.82 -4.86
CA GLY A 166 -16.66 -5.32 -3.48
C GLY A 166 -15.97 -4.44 -2.44
N ALA A 167 -15.47 -3.26 -2.81
CA ALA A 167 -14.99 -2.28 -1.83
C ALA A 167 -16.12 -1.83 -0.90
N ARG A 168 -15.81 -1.68 0.37
CA ARG A 168 -16.72 -1.19 1.43
C ARG A 168 -16.37 0.20 1.94
N GLY A 169 -15.19 0.69 1.59
CA GLY A 169 -14.73 2.02 1.92
C GLY A 169 -13.81 2.58 0.85
N LEU A 170 -13.70 3.89 0.81
CA LEU A 170 -12.74 4.62 -0.02
C LEU A 170 -11.94 5.54 0.87
N VAL A 171 -10.64 5.60 0.67
CA VAL A 171 -9.74 6.56 1.32
C VAL A 171 -9.32 7.59 0.28
N LEU A 172 -9.79 8.81 0.44
CA LEU A 172 -9.61 9.92 -0.50
C LEU A 172 -8.83 11.03 0.18
N PHE A 173 -7.61 11.33 -0.19
CA PHE A 173 -6.83 10.72 -1.25
C PHE A 173 -5.45 10.33 -0.73
N ASN A 174 -4.72 9.50 -1.49
CA ASN A 174 -3.31 9.26 -1.24
C ASN A 174 -2.53 10.54 -1.48
N ARG A 175 -1.57 10.85 -0.60
CA ARG A 175 -0.65 11.95 -0.86
C ARG A 175 0.31 11.57 -1.99
N PHE A 176 0.52 12.51 -2.90
CA PHE A 176 1.41 12.32 -4.01
C PHE A 176 2.81 12.82 -3.64
N TYR A 177 3.82 12.01 -3.95
CA TYR A 177 5.21 12.42 -3.93
C TYR A 177 5.54 13.03 -5.29
N GLN A 178 5.90 14.32 -5.30
CA GLN A 178 6.42 14.97 -6.49
C GLN A 178 7.94 15.11 -6.35
N PRO A 179 8.73 14.36 -7.15
CA PRO A 179 10.15 14.62 -7.24
C PRO A 179 10.36 16.01 -7.88
N ASP A 180 11.26 16.79 -7.33
CA ASP A 180 11.67 18.06 -7.91
C ASP A 180 12.87 17.89 -8.83
N PHE A 181 13.07 18.84 -9.74
CA PHE A 181 14.20 18.85 -10.67
C PHE A 181 15.19 19.93 -10.26
N ASP A 182 16.42 19.54 -9.95
CA ASP A 182 17.54 20.45 -9.90
C ASP A 182 17.96 20.81 -11.32
N ILE A 183 17.56 22.00 -11.77
CA ILE A 183 17.81 22.48 -13.13
C ILE A 183 19.29 22.70 -13.37
N GLU A 184 20.04 23.11 -12.34
CA GLU A 184 21.46 23.42 -12.43
C GLU A 184 22.29 22.15 -12.60
N ASN A 185 22.00 21.13 -11.80
CA ASN A 185 22.69 19.83 -11.85
C ASN A 185 22.04 18.82 -12.78
N ARG A 186 20.90 19.15 -13.38
CA ARG A 186 20.11 18.27 -14.26
C ARG A 186 19.82 16.91 -13.63
N ALA A 187 19.50 16.92 -12.34
CA ALA A 187 19.25 15.75 -11.53
C ALA A 187 17.82 15.78 -10.95
N ILE A 188 17.26 14.60 -10.72
CA ILE A 188 16.04 14.49 -9.93
C ILE A 188 16.43 14.60 -8.47
N VAL A 189 15.88 15.59 -7.77
CA VAL A 189 16.06 15.75 -6.32
C VAL A 189 14.92 15.02 -5.63
N PRO A 190 15.20 14.02 -4.80
CA PRO A 190 14.18 13.40 -3.96
C PRO A 190 13.83 14.37 -2.83
N SER A 191 12.99 15.36 -3.11
CA SER A 191 12.41 16.16 -2.05
C SER A 191 11.18 15.42 -1.49
N LEU A 192 11.10 15.27 -0.16
CA LEU A 192 9.95 14.64 0.52
C LEU A 192 8.79 15.64 0.70
N ASP A 193 8.61 16.55 -0.22
CA ASP A 193 7.48 17.48 -0.20
C ASP A 193 6.21 16.72 -0.61
N LEU A 194 5.41 16.40 0.40
CA LEU A 194 4.10 15.81 0.19
C LEU A 194 3.10 16.90 -0.19
N SER A 195 2.19 16.57 -1.11
CA SER A 195 1.07 17.45 -1.47
C SER A 195 0.35 17.99 -0.24
N THR A 196 0.03 19.27 -0.28
CA THR A 196 -0.77 19.94 0.75
C THR A 196 -2.27 19.61 0.55
N PRO A 197 -3.13 19.81 1.58
CA PRO A 197 -4.57 19.63 1.43
C PRO A 197 -5.20 20.54 0.36
N SER A 198 -4.55 21.64 -0.02
CA SER A 198 -5.03 22.56 -1.05
C SER A 198 -4.64 22.15 -2.47
N GLU A 199 -3.77 21.15 -2.62
CA GLU A 199 -3.34 20.58 -3.90
C GLU A 199 -4.07 19.28 -4.25
N LEU A 200 -4.92 18.81 -3.35
CA LEU A 200 -5.79 17.65 -3.48
C LEU A 200 -7.25 18.07 -3.66
#